data_1dad95ca9145fca13e0e588ff966c14c
#
_entry.id   1dad95ca9145fca13e0e588ff966c14c
#
_cell.length_a   1.000
_cell.length_b   1.000
_cell.length_c   1.000
_cell.angle_alpha   90.00
_cell.angle_beta   90.00
_cell.angle_gamma   90.00
#
_symmetry.space_group_name_H-M   'P 1'
#
loop_
_entity.id
_entity.type
_entity.pdbx_description
1 polymer ?
#
loop_
_entity_poly.entity_id
_entity_poly.type
_entity_poly.pdbx_seq_one_letter_code
_entity_poly.pdbx_strand_id
1 'polypeptide(L)'
;MEKLLYSMGEVTEMFDVNASLIRYWESKFDCIKPHKNKKGNRMFTPSDVENLKLIYHLVKEKGMTLEGANKTMKRRGKSVQREVSILERLQNIRAMLIEVRE
;
A
#
# COMPACT_ATOMS: atom_id res chain seq x y z
N MET A 1 -6.40 -4.86 -16.79
CA MET A 1 -4.98 -4.54 -16.56
C MET A 1 -4.84 -3.61 -15.38
N GLU A 2 -4.01 -3.98 -14.45
CA GLU A 2 -3.73 -3.13 -13.31
C GLU A 2 -2.89 -1.93 -13.72
N LYS A 3 -3.24 -0.77 -13.19
CA LYS A 3 -2.42 0.42 -13.39
C LYS A 3 -1.15 0.31 -12.56
N LEU A 4 -0.04 0.75 -13.11
CA LEU A 4 1.23 0.82 -12.39
C LEU A 4 1.27 2.03 -11.45
N LEU A 5 0.60 3.11 -11.81
CA LEU A 5 0.58 4.34 -11.02
C LEU A 5 -0.82 4.96 -11.04
N TYR A 6 -1.19 5.56 -9.92
CA TYR A 6 -2.47 6.26 -9.74
C TYR A 6 -2.19 7.72 -9.44
N SER A 7 -2.99 8.62 -10.06
CA SER A 7 -2.88 10.05 -9.78
C SER A 7 -3.59 10.41 -8.46
N MET A 8 -3.32 11.61 -7.95
CA MET A 8 -4.03 12.13 -6.78
C MET A 8 -5.55 12.16 -7.01
N GLY A 9 -5.98 12.60 -8.20
CA GLY A 9 -7.40 12.63 -8.54
C GLY A 9 -8.04 11.26 -8.52
N GLU A 10 -7.36 10.25 -9.05
CA GLU A 10 -7.86 8.88 -9.05
C GLU A 10 -7.98 8.33 -7.62
N VAL A 11 -6.97 8.59 -6.78
CA VAL A 11 -6.96 8.13 -5.39
C VAL A 11 -8.08 8.81 -4.58
N THR A 12 -8.25 10.12 -4.72
CA THR A 12 -9.32 10.85 -4.01
C THR A 12 -10.70 10.34 -4.42
N GLU A 13 -10.87 10.03 -5.69
CA GLU A 13 -12.13 9.49 -6.21
C GLU A 13 -12.39 8.08 -5.66
N MET A 14 -11.36 7.22 -5.61
CA MET A 14 -11.47 5.86 -5.08
C MET A 14 -11.93 5.82 -3.64
N PHE A 15 -11.47 6.76 -2.82
CA PHE A 15 -11.78 6.80 -1.38
C PHE A 15 -12.86 7.81 -1.02
N ASP A 16 -13.34 8.58 -1.99
CA ASP A 16 -14.32 9.64 -1.77
C ASP A 16 -13.87 10.62 -0.68
N VAL A 17 -12.63 11.06 -0.78
CA VAL A 17 -12.01 12.03 0.13
C VAL A 17 -11.32 13.11 -0.67
N ASN A 18 -11.00 14.24 -0.02
CA ASN A 18 -10.30 15.33 -0.72
C ASN A 18 -8.78 15.10 -0.71
N ALA A 19 -8.08 15.80 -1.59
CA ALA A 19 -6.63 15.68 -1.73
C ALA A 19 -5.89 16.12 -0.46
N SER A 20 -6.44 17.07 0.29
CA SER A 20 -5.83 17.53 1.54
C SER A 20 -5.70 16.42 2.56
N LEU A 21 -6.71 15.54 2.65
CA LEU A 21 -6.68 14.41 3.57
C LEU A 21 -5.59 13.40 3.17
N ILE A 22 -5.49 13.10 1.88
CA ILE A 22 -4.46 12.19 1.37
C ILE A 22 -3.07 12.75 1.65
N ARG A 23 -2.83 14.03 1.40
CA ARG A 23 -1.55 14.68 1.70
C ARG A 23 -1.25 14.69 3.19
N TYR A 24 -2.27 14.88 4.01
CA TYR A 24 -2.13 14.82 5.46
C TYR A 24 -1.67 13.42 5.92
N TRP A 25 -2.34 12.37 5.40
CA TRP A 25 -1.96 11.00 5.71
C TRP A 25 -0.54 10.67 5.23
N GLU A 26 -0.18 11.15 4.03
CA GLU A 26 1.17 10.99 3.51
C GLU A 26 2.22 11.53 4.49
N SER A 27 1.93 12.66 5.11
CA SER A 27 2.85 13.28 6.08
C SER A 27 2.92 12.53 7.42
N LYS A 28 1.88 11.77 7.77
CA LYS A 28 1.77 11.08 9.06
C LYS A 28 2.14 9.60 9.00
N PHE A 29 2.05 8.98 7.83
CA PHE A 29 2.32 7.55 7.66
C PHE A 29 3.55 7.35 6.78
N ASP A 30 4.54 6.65 7.32
CA ASP A 30 5.80 6.38 6.61
C ASP A 30 5.63 5.35 5.48
N CYS A 31 4.56 4.56 5.52
CA CYS A 31 4.33 3.51 4.53
C CYS A 31 3.82 4.04 3.18
N ILE A 32 3.42 5.32 3.12
CA ILE A 32 2.96 5.96 1.89
C ILE A 32 4.08 6.83 1.35
N LYS A 33 4.67 6.43 0.22
CA LYS A 33 5.78 7.14 -0.41
C LYS A 33 5.51 7.34 -1.89
N PRO A 34 4.60 8.27 -2.24
CA PRO A 34 4.30 8.51 -3.64
C PRO A 34 5.49 9.10 -4.38
N HIS A 35 5.57 8.81 -5.66
CA HIS A 35 6.56 9.39 -6.55
C HIS A 35 6.00 10.65 -7.19
N LYS A 36 6.85 11.64 -7.44
CA LYS A 36 6.45 12.82 -8.21
C LYS A 36 6.88 12.61 -9.66
N ASN A 37 5.96 12.88 -10.59
CA ASN A 37 6.30 12.83 -12.00
C ASN A 37 7.06 14.11 -12.42
N LYS A 38 7.42 14.22 -13.70
CA LYS A 38 8.16 15.37 -14.22
C LYS A 38 7.42 16.71 -14.02
N LYS A 39 6.09 16.65 -13.93
CA LYS A 39 5.27 17.85 -13.73
C LYS A 39 5.07 18.20 -12.25
N GLY A 40 5.67 17.41 -11.34
CA GLY A 40 5.53 17.61 -9.91
C GLY A 40 4.26 17.04 -9.30
N ASN A 41 3.49 16.26 -10.05
CA ASN A 41 2.26 15.63 -9.56
C ASN A 41 2.61 14.32 -8.82
N ARG A 42 1.90 14.06 -7.73
CA ARG A 42 2.07 12.83 -6.97
C ARG A 42 1.49 11.65 -7.73
N MET A 43 2.26 10.57 -7.79
CA MET A 43 1.83 9.31 -8.39
C MET A 43 1.95 8.21 -7.35
N PHE A 44 0.88 7.47 -7.12
CA PHE A 44 0.79 6.43 -6.10
C PHE A 44 0.92 5.06 -6.75
N THR A 45 1.76 4.20 -6.15
CA THR A 45 1.90 2.81 -6.60
C THR A 45 0.72 1.99 -6.10
N PRO A 46 0.46 0.79 -6.67
CA PRO A 46 -0.56 -0.10 -6.12
C PRO A 46 -0.34 -0.42 -4.64
N SER A 47 0.91 -0.52 -4.21
CA SER A 47 1.27 -0.72 -2.81
C SER A 47 0.82 0.46 -1.94
N ASP A 48 1.02 1.69 -2.41
CA ASP A 48 0.56 2.89 -1.71
C ASP A 48 -0.97 2.90 -1.60
N VAL A 49 -1.66 2.50 -2.67
CA VAL A 49 -3.14 2.43 -2.68
C VAL A 49 -3.63 1.40 -1.65
N GLU A 50 -3.00 0.24 -1.57
CA GLU A 50 -3.35 -0.77 -0.57
C GLU A 50 -3.12 -0.25 0.85
N ASN A 51 -2.02 0.45 1.09
CA ASN A 51 -1.74 1.08 2.38
C ASN A 51 -2.78 2.15 2.72
N LEU A 52 -3.20 2.94 1.74
CA LEU A 52 -4.25 3.93 1.95
C LEU A 52 -5.59 3.28 2.30
N LYS A 53 -5.92 2.15 1.68
CA LYS A 53 -7.13 1.38 2.02
C LYS A 53 -7.11 0.95 3.48
N LEU A 54 -5.97 0.44 3.94
CA LEU A 54 -5.81 0.02 5.33
C LEU A 54 -5.92 1.20 6.30
N ILE A 55 -5.28 2.32 5.97
CA ILE A 55 -5.36 3.53 6.78
C ILE A 55 -6.80 4.03 6.88
N TYR A 56 -7.50 4.07 5.75
CA TYR A 56 -8.90 4.48 5.70
C TYR A 56 -9.73 3.58 6.62
N HIS A 57 -9.55 2.28 6.53
CA HIS A 57 -10.26 1.32 7.37
C HIS A 57 -9.96 1.55 8.86
N LEU A 58 -8.69 1.70 9.23
CA LEU A 58 -8.30 1.88 10.62
C LEU A 58 -8.78 3.20 11.21
N VAL A 59 -8.64 4.28 10.46
CA VAL A 59 -8.96 5.63 10.95
C VAL A 59 -10.45 5.95 10.85
N LYS A 60 -11.05 5.70 9.69
CA LYS A 60 -12.44 6.09 9.41
C LYS A 60 -13.45 5.07 9.88
N GLU A 61 -13.17 3.79 9.70
CA GLU A 61 -14.12 2.73 10.06
C GLU A 61 -13.95 2.25 11.49
N LYS A 62 -12.72 2.04 11.94
CA LYS A 62 -12.44 1.61 13.32
C LYS A 62 -12.27 2.76 14.30
N GLY A 63 -12.11 3.98 13.81
CA GLY A 63 -11.95 5.15 14.67
C GLY A 63 -10.64 5.22 15.44
N MET A 64 -9.59 4.58 14.94
CA MET A 64 -8.28 4.64 15.58
C MET A 64 -7.65 6.03 15.45
N THR A 65 -6.79 6.39 16.41
CA THR A 65 -5.98 7.59 16.31
C THR A 65 -4.93 7.41 15.20
N LEU A 66 -4.43 8.52 14.66
CA LEU A 66 -3.38 8.47 13.63
C LEU A 66 -2.13 7.76 14.17
N GLU A 67 -1.77 8.03 15.40
CA GLU A 67 -0.62 7.38 16.04
C GLU A 67 -0.80 5.88 16.17
N GLY A 68 -1.97 5.44 16.65
CA GLY A 68 -2.29 4.02 16.77
C GLY A 68 -2.33 3.33 15.43
N ALA A 69 -2.94 3.96 14.42
CA ALA A 69 -2.99 3.44 13.05
C ALA A 69 -1.58 3.30 12.46
N ASN A 70 -0.72 4.30 12.68
CA ASN A 70 0.66 4.27 12.18
C ASN A 70 1.45 3.10 12.79
N LYS A 71 1.30 2.88 14.10
CA LYS A 71 1.92 1.73 14.78
C LYS A 71 1.43 0.41 14.20
N THR A 72 0.13 0.29 13.97
CA THR A 72 -0.47 -0.90 13.37
C THR A 72 0.07 -1.15 11.97
N MET A 73 0.17 -0.11 11.15
CA MET A 73 0.72 -0.20 9.80
C MET A 73 2.18 -0.65 9.79
N LYS A 74 2.98 -0.14 10.71
CA LYS A 74 4.39 -0.54 10.82
C LYS A 74 4.54 -2.01 11.18
N ARG A 75 3.75 -2.50 12.14
CA ARG A 75 3.76 -3.91 12.54
C ARG A 75 3.30 -4.81 11.39
N ARG A 76 2.21 -4.42 10.73
CA ARG A 76 1.65 -5.17 9.61
C ARG A 76 2.62 -5.23 8.44
N GLY A 77 3.29 -4.11 8.14
CA GLY A 77 4.29 -4.07 7.08
C GLY A 77 5.40 -5.09 7.27
N LYS A 78 5.93 -5.19 8.49
CA LYS A 78 6.97 -6.18 8.82
C LYS A 78 6.45 -7.61 8.69
N SER A 79 5.24 -7.87 9.19
CA SER A 79 4.61 -9.19 9.12
C SER A 79 4.35 -9.59 7.67
N VAL A 80 3.78 -8.69 6.86
CA VAL A 80 3.48 -8.94 5.45
C VAL A 80 4.76 -9.22 4.66
N GLN A 81 5.84 -8.48 4.92
CA GLN A 81 7.12 -8.72 4.26
C GLN A 81 7.65 -10.12 4.56
N ARG A 82 7.52 -10.59 5.79
CA ARG A 82 7.92 -11.96 6.15
C ARG A 82 7.09 -13.01 5.42
N GLU A 83 5.78 -12.83 5.40
CA GLU A 83 4.86 -13.73 4.70
C GLU A 83 5.12 -13.77 3.21
N VAL A 84 5.35 -12.63 2.58
CA VAL A 84 5.65 -12.56 1.15
C VAL A 84 6.96 -13.30 0.84
N SER A 85 7.99 -13.12 1.66
CA SER A 85 9.28 -13.82 1.49
C SER A 85 9.11 -15.32 1.58
N ILE A 86 8.32 -15.82 2.53
CA ILE A 86 8.05 -17.25 2.69
C ILE A 86 7.28 -17.78 1.47
N LEU A 87 6.24 -17.06 1.04
CA LEU A 87 5.44 -17.44 -0.13
C LEU A 87 6.27 -17.48 -1.40
N GLU A 88 7.15 -16.50 -1.60
CA GLU A 88 8.04 -16.49 -2.75
C GLU A 88 8.96 -17.70 -2.78
N ARG A 89 9.52 -18.08 -1.65
CA ARG A 89 10.35 -19.29 -1.53
C ARG A 89 9.56 -20.55 -1.86
N LEU A 90 8.33 -20.67 -1.36
CA LEU A 90 7.45 -21.80 -1.64
C LEU A 90 7.07 -21.88 -3.11
N GLN A 91 6.76 -20.73 -3.72
CA GLN A 91 6.43 -20.68 -5.14
C GLN A 91 7.60 -21.07 -6.02
N ASN A 92 8.82 -20.65 -5.66
CA ASN A 92 10.04 -21.03 -6.38
C ASN A 92 10.28 -22.54 -6.30
N ILE A 93 10.07 -23.13 -5.13
CA ILE A 93 10.19 -24.58 -4.94
C ILE A 93 9.17 -25.32 -5.81
N ARG A 94 7.93 -24.86 -5.84
CA ARG A 94 6.89 -25.46 -6.69
C ARG A 94 7.25 -25.38 -8.17
N ALA A 95 7.73 -24.23 -8.61
CA ALA A 95 8.16 -24.04 -9.99
C ALA A 95 9.27 -25.01 -10.37
N MET A 96 10.25 -25.17 -9.50
CA MET A 96 11.35 -26.13 -9.70
C MET A 96 10.85 -27.57 -9.77
N LEU A 97 9.91 -27.94 -8.91
CA LEU A 97 9.33 -29.30 -8.89
C LEU A 97 8.52 -29.57 -10.15
N ILE A 98 7.78 -28.57 -10.64
CA ILE A 98 6.99 -28.67 -11.87
C ILE A 98 7.91 -28.88 -13.07
N GLU A 99 9.00 -28.13 -13.16
CA GLU A 99 9.99 -28.26 -14.23
C GLU A 99 10.62 -29.65 -14.26
N VAL A 100 10.93 -30.19 -13.09
CA VAL A 100 11.55 -31.52 -12.96
C VAL A 100 10.57 -32.64 -13.40
N ARG A 101 9.26 -32.42 -13.23
CA ARG A 101 8.24 -33.41 -13.63
C ARG A 101 8.03 -33.50 -15.14
N GLU A 102 8.33 -32.44 -15.85
CA GLU A 102 8.25 -32.43 -17.30
C GLU A 102 9.50 -33.05 -17.91
#